data_55bfc2f429984f78c636cf956168eda7
#
_entry.id   55bfc2f429984f78c636cf956168eda7
#
_cell.length_a   1.000
_cell.length_b   1.000
_cell.length_c   1.000
_cell.angle_alpha   90.00
_cell.angle_beta   90.00
_cell.angle_gamma   90.00
#
_symmetry.space_group_name_H-M   'P 1'
#
loop_
_entity.id
_entity.type
_entity.pdbx_description
1 polymer ?
#
loop_
_entity_poly.entity_id
_entity_poly.type
_entity_poly.pdbx_seq_one_letter_code
_entity_poly.pdbx_strand_id
1 'polypeptide(L)'
;MPDPSAPLLNPAQRRTVGFALTLLAVLGSVALFIAAIAVLGRLVGFYSEVLWPLATAGVLALILRPVVDYLERRLKLRRLAAVIVLYGVFALAVAGVLVAIVPPVVEQTVNFVGYVPTLAKQVTAYVREHYPQWIALAEHALDNPTVRKLSESAAGQLQAALSDAVPSLSAAGGGVVGLFAFVTHVAIIPVYLFFFLLARRGAADGWTKHLSFLSATLREDVVFLVREFVAIVEAFFRGQLVIGLIMGALLAIGFTAIGLKFGLVIGLALGVLNIVPYLGTIIGLLVTIPLAFFQPGGGWQLVGLVLLVKAIVQMIEGWVLTPKIMGLQTGLHPVAIIVAIFFWGTTFGGVLGMLLAIPLTGFFVTAWRLAQRKYLSA
;
A
#
# COMPACT_ATOMS: atom_id res chain seq x y z
N MET A 1 -47.59 52.29 19.10
CA MET A 1 -47.06 51.48 17.96
C MET A 1 -45.70 50.99 18.37
N PRO A 2 -45.40 49.70 18.29
CA PRO A 2 -44.07 49.21 18.61
C PRO A 2 -43.06 49.75 17.62
N ASP A 3 -41.87 50.13 18.10
CA ASP A 3 -40.77 50.70 17.31
C ASP A 3 -40.32 49.71 16.24
N PRO A 4 -40.41 50.03 14.94
CA PRO A 4 -40.03 49.16 13.88
C PRO A 4 -38.51 48.89 13.77
N SER A 5 -37.73 49.56 14.59
CA SER A 5 -36.27 49.39 14.69
C SER A 5 -35.80 48.45 15.80
N ALA A 6 -36.74 47.90 16.60
CA ALA A 6 -36.35 46.98 17.67
C ALA A 6 -35.81 45.65 17.16
N PRO A 7 -34.63 45.22 17.56
CA PRO A 7 -34.03 43.99 17.06
C PRO A 7 -34.88 42.78 17.50
N LEU A 8 -35.28 41.94 16.56
CA LEU A 8 -36.14 40.77 16.72
C LEU A 8 -35.60 39.73 17.73
N LEU A 9 -34.31 39.79 18.06
CA LEU A 9 -33.65 38.82 18.94
C LEU A 9 -32.90 39.55 20.08
N ASN A 10 -33.09 39.09 21.29
CA ASN A 10 -32.32 39.53 22.46
C ASN A 10 -30.82 39.17 22.32
N PRO A 11 -29.86 39.92 22.91
CA PRO A 11 -28.42 39.64 22.78
C PRO A 11 -28.01 38.18 23.12
N ALA A 12 -28.65 37.58 24.10
CA ALA A 12 -28.44 36.17 24.45
C ALA A 12 -28.93 35.21 23.33
N GLN A 13 -30.11 35.48 22.77
CA GLN A 13 -30.67 34.71 21.65
C GLN A 13 -29.82 34.83 20.39
N ARG A 14 -29.26 36.01 20.10
CA ARG A 14 -28.32 36.20 19.00
C ARG A 14 -27.06 35.35 19.13
N ARG A 15 -26.51 35.25 20.32
CA ARG A 15 -25.32 34.40 20.60
C ARG A 15 -25.66 32.93 20.42
N THR A 16 -26.79 32.46 20.92
CA THR A 16 -27.24 31.06 20.81
C THR A 16 -27.54 30.68 19.33
N VAL A 17 -28.24 31.57 18.61
CA VAL A 17 -28.52 31.37 17.19
C VAL A 17 -27.23 31.41 16.36
N GLY A 18 -26.32 32.35 16.64
CA GLY A 18 -25.01 32.41 16.01
C GLY A 18 -24.18 31.15 16.23
N PHE A 19 -24.12 30.66 17.47
CA PHE A 19 -23.45 29.41 17.78
C PHE A 19 -24.08 28.20 17.09
N ALA A 20 -25.42 28.09 17.09
CA ALA A 20 -26.13 27.02 16.42
C ALA A 20 -25.92 27.01 14.89
N LEU A 21 -25.92 28.21 14.25
CA LEU A 21 -25.64 28.35 12.83
C LEU A 21 -24.17 27.97 12.49
N THR A 22 -23.23 28.40 13.33
CA THR A 22 -21.82 28.06 13.16
C THR A 22 -21.62 26.54 13.31
N LEU A 23 -22.24 25.92 14.32
CA LEU A 23 -22.20 24.48 14.53
C LEU A 23 -22.82 23.72 13.34
N LEU A 24 -23.98 24.17 12.85
CA LEU A 24 -24.62 23.59 11.65
C LEU A 24 -23.75 23.74 10.40
N ALA A 25 -23.10 24.90 10.22
CA ALA A 25 -22.19 25.11 9.09
C ALA A 25 -20.97 24.19 9.16
N VAL A 26 -20.39 24.01 10.35
CA VAL A 26 -19.26 23.08 10.54
C VAL A 26 -19.70 21.64 10.30
N LEU A 27 -20.80 21.20 10.91
CA LEU A 27 -21.33 19.85 10.69
C LEU A 27 -21.70 19.60 9.22
N GLY A 28 -22.33 20.58 8.56
CA GLY A 28 -22.64 20.52 7.13
C GLY A 28 -21.39 20.40 6.27
N SER A 29 -20.35 21.18 6.57
CA SER A 29 -19.06 21.11 5.87
C SER A 29 -18.37 19.75 6.03
N VAL A 30 -18.38 19.19 7.25
CA VAL A 30 -17.86 17.85 7.53
C VAL A 30 -18.66 16.78 6.79
N ALA A 31 -19.98 16.86 6.80
CA ALA A 31 -20.84 15.91 6.08
C ALA A 31 -20.61 15.96 4.57
N LEU A 32 -20.51 17.16 3.99
CA LEU A 32 -20.17 17.34 2.56
C LEU A 32 -18.79 16.78 2.23
N PHE A 33 -17.81 16.98 3.10
CA PHE A 33 -16.46 16.43 2.93
C PHE A 33 -16.47 14.89 2.95
N ILE A 34 -17.17 14.29 3.90
CA ILE A 34 -17.34 12.82 3.98
C ILE A 34 -18.06 12.30 2.72
N ALA A 35 -19.12 12.97 2.30
CA ALA A 35 -19.85 12.59 1.08
C ALA A 35 -18.96 12.68 -0.16
N ALA A 36 -18.15 13.73 -0.29
CA ALA A 36 -17.19 13.88 -1.40
C ALA A 36 -16.15 12.76 -1.44
N ILE A 37 -15.60 12.39 -0.27
CA ILE A 37 -14.67 11.26 -0.15
C ILE A 37 -15.37 9.93 -0.53
N ALA A 38 -16.58 9.71 -0.07
CA ALA A 38 -17.34 8.49 -0.39
C ALA A 38 -17.65 8.38 -1.89
N VAL A 39 -18.03 9.49 -2.54
CA VAL A 39 -18.24 9.54 -4.00
C VAL A 39 -16.93 9.29 -4.74
N LEU A 40 -15.83 9.93 -4.33
CA LEU A 40 -14.51 9.71 -4.92
C LEU A 40 -14.07 8.25 -4.77
N GLY A 41 -14.29 7.65 -3.60
CA GLY A 41 -13.99 6.23 -3.35
C GLY A 41 -14.76 5.29 -4.27
N ARG A 42 -16.06 5.57 -4.49
CA ARG A 42 -16.87 4.80 -5.45
C ARG A 42 -16.39 4.95 -6.90
N LEU A 43 -16.03 6.16 -7.30
CA LEU A 43 -15.49 6.42 -8.65
C LEU A 43 -14.14 5.69 -8.84
N VAL A 44 -13.23 5.78 -7.88
CA VAL A 44 -11.95 5.06 -7.91
C VAL A 44 -12.19 3.56 -7.94
N GLY A 45 -13.11 3.03 -7.15
CA GLY A 45 -13.48 1.61 -7.17
C GLY A 45 -14.04 1.16 -8.53
N PHE A 46 -14.91 1.96 -9.13
CA PHE A 46 -15.50 1.67 -10.45
C PHE A 46 -14.46 1.65 -11.57
N TYR A 47 -13.49 2.58 -11.54
CA TYR A 47 -12.43 2.66 -12.54
C TYR A 47 -11.12 1.97 -12.10
N SER A 48 -11.16 1.15 -11.08
CA SER A 48 -9.96 0.53 -10.49
C SER A 48 -9.13 -0.28 -11.49
N GLU A 49 -9.78 -1.00 -12.41
CA GLU A 49 -9.10 -1.80 -13.45
C GLU A 49 -8.25 -0.96 -14.41
N VAL A 50 -8.62 0.30 -14.62
CA VAL A 50 -7.84 1.24 -15.46
C VAL A 50 -6.88 2.08 -14.62
N LEU A 51 -7.35 2.55 -13.47
CA LEU A 51 -6.57 3.45 -12.61
C LEU A 51 -5.38 2.73 -11.97
N TRP A 52 -5.53 1.46 -11.62
CA TRP A 52 -4.47 0.70 -10.97
C TRP A 52 -3.24 0.48 -11.87
N PRO A 53 -3.36 -0.02 -13.10
CA PRO A 53 -2.23 -0.10 -14.03
C PRO A 53 -1.62 1.25 -14.35
N LEU A 54 -2.46 2.28 -14.51
CA LEU A 54 -2.02 3.65 -14.80
C LEU A 54 -1.18 4.23 -13.64
N ALA A 55 -1.68 4.10 -12.40
CA ALA A 55 -0.97 4.56 -11.21
C ALA A 55 0.34 3.81 -11.02
N THR A 56 0.33 2.48 -11.19
CA THR A 56 1.53 1.64 -11.09
C THR A 56 2.57 2.03 -12.14
N ALA A 57 2.15 2.21 -13.39
CA ALA A 57 3.04 2.66 -14.46
C ALA A 57 3.58 4.06 -14.21
N GLY A 58 2.76 4.96 -13.66
CA GLY A 58 3.17 6.30 -13.26
C GLY A 58 4.25 6.28 -12.18
N VAL A 59 4.07 5.50 -11.13
CA VAL A 59 5.05 5.33 -10.05
C VAL A 59 6.36 4.72 -10.60
N LEU A 60 6.26 3.66 -11.39
CA LEU A 60 7.43 3.05 -12.03
C LEU A 60 8.16 4.03 -12.95
N ALA A 61 7.42 4.86 -13.70
CA ALA A 61 8.03 5.90 -14.54
C ALA A 61 8.81 6.92 -13.71
N LEU A 62 8.29 7.33 -12.56
CA LEU A 62 8.99 8.25 -11.65
C LEU A 62 10.28 7.64 -11.11
N ILE A 63 10.27 6.34 -10.77
CA ILE A 63 11.45 5.60 -10.30
C ILE A 63 12.50 5.45 -11.40
N LEU A 64 12.06 5.11 -12.62
CA LEU A 64 12.96 4.79 -13.74
C LEU A 64 13.41 6.01 -14.54
N ARG A 65 12.72 7.13 -14.40
CA ARG A 65 13.07 8.38 -15.10
C ARG A 65 14.52 8.83 -14.89
N PRO A 66 15.10 8.82 -13.68
CA PRO A 66 16.52 9.15 -13.49
C PRO A 66 17.46 8.23 -14.26
N VAL A 67 17.09 6.95 -14.43
CA VAL A 67 17.86 5.97 -15.20
C VAL A 67 17.82 6.31 -16.69
N VAL A 68 16.64 6.66 -17.23
CA VAL A 68 16.49 7.13 -18.62
C VAL A 68 17.30 8.41 -18.84
N ASP A 69 17.20 9.39 -17.94
CA ASP A 69 17.93 10.65 -18.03
C ASP A 69 19.45 10.43 -17.93
N TYR A 70 19.90 9.44 -17.14
CA TYR A 70 21.31 9.03 -17.08
C TYR A 70 21.78 8.39 -18.40
N LEU A 71 20.99 7.46 -18.97
CA LEU A 71 21.29 6.83 -20.26
C LEU A 71 21.32 7.88 -21.40
N GLU A 72 20.36 8.81 -21.42
CA GLU A 72 20.30 9.90 -22.41
C GLU A 72 21.57 10.76 -22.35
N ARG A 73 22.02 11.14 -21.15
CA ARG A 73 23.22 11.98 -20.95
C ARG A 73 24.53 11.22 -21.19
N ARG A 74 24.64 10.00 -20.64
CA ARG A 74 25.89 9.24 -20.65
C ARG A 74 26.17 8.62 -22.02
N LEU A 75 25.15 8.07 -22.68
CA LEU A 75 25.26 7.42 -23.98
C LEU A 75 24.93 8.35 -25.13
N LYS A 76 24.61 9.64 -24.87
CA LYS A 76 24.22 10.63 -25.88
C LYS A 76 23.08 10.16 -26.78
N LEU A 77 22.20 9.34 -26.27
CA LEU A 77 21.06 8.76 -26.99
C LEU A 77 19.90 9.74 -27.04
N ARG A 78 19.06 9.61 -28.08
CA ARG A 78 17.75 10.25 -28.11
C ARG A 78 16.87 9.58 -27.03
N ARG A 79 15.95 10.32 -26.41
CA ARG A 79 15.09 9.82 -25.35
C ARG A 79 14.40 8.49 -25.69
N LEU A 80 13.87 8.36 -26.92
CA LEU A 80 13.26 7.13 -27.39
C LEU A 80 14.26 5.95 -27.33
N ALA A 81 15.49 6.15 -27.80
CA ALA A 81 16.53 5.12 -27.78
C ALA A 81 16.92 4.75 -26.33
N ALA A 82 17.03 5.74 -25.43
CA ALA A 82 17.31 5.48 -24.02
C ALA A 82 16.20 4.66 -23.36
N VAL A 83 14.92 4.94 -23.66
CA VAL A 83 13.79 4.15 -23.17
C VAL A 83 13.83 2.73 -23.74
N ILE A 84 14.10 2.55 -25.03
CA ILE A 84 14.21 1.21 -25.65
C ILE A 84 15.35 0.40 -25.01
N VAL A 85 16.52 1.02 -24.80
CA VAL A 85 17.65 0.37 -24.12
C VAL A 85 17.27 -0.03 -22.69
N LEU A 86 16.61 0.85 -21.94
CA LEU A 86 16.12 0.52 -20.61
C LEU A 86 15.17 -0.69 -20.63
N TYR A 87 14.23 -0.74 -21.59
CA TYR A 87 13.31 -1.87 -21.76
C TYR A 87 14.04 -3.16 -22.12
N GLY A 88 15.04 -3.09 -23.00
CA GLY A 88 15.86 -4.25 -23.37
C GLY A 88 16.63 -4.81 -22.17
N VAL A 89 17.32 -3.94 -21.42
CA VAL A 89 18.03 -4.35 -20.20
C VAL A 89 17.05 -4.89 -19.15
N PHE A 90 15.91 -4.23 -18.96
CA PHE A 90 14.89 -4.69 -18.04
C PHE A 90 14.32 -6.05 -18.45
N ALA A 91 14.01 -6.26 -19.74
CA ALA A 91 13.52 -7.54 -20.26
C ALA A 91 14.53 -8.66 -20.04
N LEU A 92 15.84 -8.41 -20.29
CA LEU A 92 16.90 -9.38 -20.04
C LEU A 92 17.06 -9.69 -18.54
N ALA A 93 17.01 -8.66 -17.69
CA ALA A 93 17.06 -8.83 -16.24
C ALA A 93 15.85 -9.63 -15.73
N VAL A 94 14.65 -9.29 -16.21
CA VAL A 94 13.42 -10.02 -15.89
C VAL A 94 13.49 -11.46 -16.38
N ALA A 95 13.94 -11.71 -17.59
CA ALA A 95 14.12 -13.07 -18.10
C ALA A 95 15.10 -13.88 -17.25
N GLY A 96 16.23 -13.29 -16.84
CA GLY A 96 17.18 -13.92 -15.92
C GLY A 96 16.58 -14.25 -14.55
N VAL A 97 15.83 -13.30 -13.98
CA VAL A 97 15.11 -13.48 -12.72
C VAL A 97 14.03 -14.57 -12.85
N LEU A 98 13.26 -14.55 -13.94
CA LEU A 98 12.23 -15.56 -14.21
C LEU A 98 12.83 -16.96 -14.28
N VAL A 99 13.93 -17.14 -14.99
CA VAL A 99 14.58 -18.46 -15.13
C VAL A 99 15.20 -18.93 -13.81
N ALA A 100 15.81 -18.02 -13.04
CA ALA A 100 16.56 -18.39 -11.83
C ALA A 100 15.67 -18.45 -10.56
N ILE A 101 14.68 -17.58 -10.44
CA ILE A 101 13.93 -17.40 -9.19
C ILE A 101 12.51 -18.00 -9.29
N VAL A 102 11.85 -17.91 -10.45
CA VAL A 102 10.45 -18.37 -10.56
C VAL A 102 10.29 -19.88 -10.29
N PRO A 103 11.12 -20.79 -10.82
CA PRO A 103 10.94 -22.21 -10.53
C PRO A 103 10.98 -22.55 -9.02
N PRO A 104 12.02 -22.16 -8.26
CA PRO A 104 12.04 -22.43 -6.83
C PRO A 104 10.93 -21.70 -6.04
N VAL A 105 10.50 -20.51 -6.49
CA VAL A 105 9.39 -19.78 -5.88
C VAL A 105 8.07 -20.51 -6.12
N VAL A 106 7.80 -20.92 -7.36
CA VAL A 106 6.57 -21.68 -7.69
C VAL A 106 6.51 -23.00 -6.91
N GLU A 107 7.60 -23.77 -6.92
CA GLU A 107 7.67 -25.02 -6.19
C GLU A 107 7.42 -24.82 -4.68
N GLN A 108 8.13 -23.88 -4.06
CA GLN A 108 7.94 -23.58 -2.64
C GLN A 108 6.54 -23.05 -2.33
N THR A 109 5.94 -22.24 -3.22
CA THR A 109 4.58 -21.71 -3.01
C THR A 109 3.54 -22.80 -3.08
N VAL A 110 3.60 -23.69 -4.09
CA VAL A 110 2.68 -24.83 -4.22
C VAL A 110 2.80 -25.75 -3.00
N ASN A 111 4.03 -26.07 -2.60
CA ASN A 111 4.29 -26.89 -1.43
C ASN A 111 3.83 -26.23 -0.13
N PHE A 112 3.99 -24.89 -0.01
CA PHE A 112 3.51 -24.13 1.15
C PHE A 112 1.98 -24.16 1.25
N VAL A 113 1.27 -23.88 0.15
CA VAL A 113 -0.19 -23.92 0.13
C VAL A 113 -0.71 -25.32 0.49
N GLY A 114 -0.07 -26.38 -0.03
CA GLY A 114 -0.39 -27.75 0.33
C GLY A 114 -0.08 -28.08 1.81
N TYR A 115 0.87 -27.40 2.43
CA TYR A 115 1.25 -27.59 3.82
C TYR A 115 0.36 -26.83 4.82
N VAL A 116 -0.27 -25.74 4.42
CA VAL A 116 -1.13 -24.89 5.29
C VAL A 116 -2.21 -25.68 6.04
N PRO A 117 -2.98 -26.61 5.42
CA PRO A 117 -3.96 -27.40 6.15
C PRO A 117 -3.33 -28.30 7.23
N THR A 118 -2.15 -28.85 6.96
CA THR A 118 -1.41 -29.68 7.92
C THR A 118 -0.93 -28.83 9.10
N LEU A 119 -0.37 -27.67 8.81
CA LEU A 119 0.05 -26.70 9.83
C LEU A 119 -1.13 -26.27 10.71
N ALA A 120 -2.27 -25.93 10.12
CA ALA A 120 -3.47 -25.55 10.85
C ALA A 120 -3.94 -26.68 11.80
N LYS A 121 -3.94 -27.92 11.34
CA LYS A 121 -4.28 -29.09 12.19
C LYS A 121 -3.31 -29.24 13.35
N GLN A 122 -2.01 -29.11 13.12
CA GLN A 122 -0.97 -29.21 14.16
C GLN A 122 -1.13 -28.11 15.21
N VAL A 123 -1.33 -26.85 14.77
CA VAL A 123 -1.58 -25.72 15.67
C VAL A 123 -2.83 -25.97 16.53
N THR A 124 -3.93 -26.34 15.89
CA THR A 124 -5.21 -26.60 16.60
C THR A 124 -5.07 -27.74 17.61
N ALA A 125 -4.41 -28.83 17.23
CA ALA A 125 -4.17 -29.98 18.13
C ALA A 125 -3.32 -29.56 19.34
N TYR A 126 -2.23 -28.83 19.11
CA TYR A 126 -1.35 -28.34 20.17
C TYR A 126 -2.06 -27.37 21.15
N VAL A 127 -2.84 -26.42 20.62
CA VAL A 127 -3.61 -25.49 21.44
C VAL A 127 -4.68 -26.21 22.25
N ARG A 128 -5.36 -27.21 21.66
CA ARG A 128 -6.37 -28.01 22.35
C ARG A 128 -5.78 -28.82 23.51
N GLU A 129 -4.57 -29.35 23.31
CA GLU A 129 -3.89 -30.14 24.31
C GLU A 129 -3.31 -29.32 25.47
N HIS A 130 -2.69 -28.17 25.15
CA HIS A 130 -1.93 -27.38 26.14
C HIS A 130 -2.71 -26.18 26.68
N TYR A 131 -3.69 -25.66 25.93
CA TYR A 131 -4.45 -24.44 26.26
C TYR A 131 -5.95 -24.59 25.98
N PRO A 132 -6.64 -25.58 26.59
CA PRO A 132 -8.05 -25.85 26.30
C PRO A 132 -8.96 -24.65 26.59
N GLN A 133 -8.59 -23.78 27.57
CA GLN A 133 -9.33 -22.56 27.85
C GLN A 133 -9.34 -21.57 26.67
N TRP A 134 -8.32 -21.57 25.83
CA TRP A 134 -8.27 -20.69 24.64
C TRP A 134 -9.18 -21.18 23.53
N ILE A 135 -9.36 -22.51 23.42
CA ILE A 135 -10.35 -23.09 22.51
C ILE A 135 -11.75 -22.68 22.94
N ALA A 136 -12.07 -22.82 24.23
CA ALA A 136 -13.37 -22.42 24.76
C ALA A 136 -13.63 -20.92 24.59
N LEU A 137 -12.62 -20.06 24.76
CA LEU A 137 -12.70 -18.63 24.49
C LEU A 137 -12.94 -18.33 23.01
N ALA A 138 -12.27 -19.05 22.11
CA ALA A 138 -12.44 -18.89 20.66
C ALA A 138 -13.83 -19.36 20.22
N GLU A 139 -14.31 -20.51 20.72
CA GLU A 139 -15.66 -21.00 20.46
C GLU A 139 -16.71 -19.99 20.96
N HIS A 140 -16.55 -19.48 22.18
CA HIS A 140 -17.45 -18.46 22.72
C HIS A 140 -17.40 -17.12 21.93
N ALA A 141 -16.24 -16.74 21.42
CA ALA A 141 -16.13 -15.57 20.54
C ALA A 141 -16.82 -15.78 19.19
N LEU A 142 -16.79 -17.00 18.64
CA LEU A 142 -17.47 -17.39 17.40
C LEU A 142 -18.99 -17.50 17.54
N ASP A 143 -19.52 -17.60 18.78
CA ASP A 143 -20.96 -17.50 19.04
C ASP A 143 -21.49 -16.09 18.72
N ASN A 144 -20.62 -15.09 18.70
CA ASN A 144 -20.99 -13.74 18.26
C ASN A 144 -21.13 -13.73 16.72
N PRO A 145 -22.33 -13.43 16.19
CA PRO A 145 -22.59 -13.49 14.74
C PRO A 145 -21.72 -12.55 13.93
N THR A 146 -21.25 -11.45 14.53
CA THR A 146 -20.35 -10.49 13.86
C THR A 146 -18.93 -11.05 13.72
N VAL A 147 -18.41 -11.67 14.79
CA VAL A 147 -17.08 -12.31 14.79
C VAL A 147 -17.06 -13.50 13.86
N ARG A 148 -18.12 -14.30 13.87
CA ARG A 148 -18.29 -15.44 12.97
C ARG A 148 -18.31 -15.03 11.51
N LYS A 149 -19.12 -14.03 11.13
CA LYS A 149 -19.13 -13.49 9.76
C LYS A 149 -17.78 -12.94 9.33
N LEU A 150 -17.07 -12.25 10.23
CA LEU A 150 -15.75 -11.71 9.94
C LEU A 150 -14.72 -12.84 9.72
N SER A 151 -14.73 -13.88 10.56
CA SER A 151 -13.82 -15.01 10.43
C SER A 151 -14.11 -15.85 9.17
N GLU A 152 -15.39 -16.10 8.83
CA GLU A 152 -15.81 -16.78 7.61
C GLU A 152 -15.43 -15.96 6.37
N SER A 153 -15.62 -14.64 6.40
CA SER A 153 -15.21 -13.76 5.30
C SER A 153 -13.69 -13.73 5.12
N ALA A 154 -12.93 -13.64 6.21
CA ALA A 154 -11.47 -13.64 6.16
C ALA A 154 -10.93 -15.00 5.66
N ALA A 155 -11.47 -16.11 6.15
CA ALA A 155 -11.11 -17.45 5.68
C ALA A 155 -11.46 -17.65 4.21
N GLY A 156 -12.65 -17.21 3.77
CA GLY A 156 -13.08 -17.27 2.37
C GLY A 156 -12.20 -16.42 1.45
N GLN A 157 -11.83 -15.22 1.86
CA GLN A 157 -10.92 -14.37 1.09
C GLN A 157 -9.51 -14.96 1.01
N LEU A 158 -9.00 -15.52 2.09
CA LEU A 158 -7.70 -16.19 2.10
C LEU A 158 -7.73 -17.44 1.18
N GLN A 159 -8.77 -18.25 1.29
CA GLN A 159 -8.94 -19.43 0.44
C GLN A 159 -9.07 -19.05 -1.04
N ALA A 160 -9.86 -18.02 -1.38
CA ALA A 160 -9.96 -17.50 -2.74
C ALA A 160 -8.60 -16.99 -3.23
N ALA A 161 -7.90 -16.19 -2.45
CA ALA A 161 -6.57 -15.69 -2.81
C ALA A 161 -5.57 -16.83 -3.04
N LEU A 162 -5.58 -17.87 -2.23
CA LEU A 162 -4.73 -19.04 -2.40
C LEU A 162 -5.15 -19.89 -3.62
N SER A 163 -6.46 -20.09 -3.85
CA SER A 163 -6.97 -20.85 -4.99
C SER A 163 -6.70 -20.16 -6.32
N ASP A 164 -6.68 -18.82 -6.35
CA ASP A 164 -6.39 -18.04 -7.56
C ASP A 164 -4.88 -17.87 -7.80
N ALA A 165 -4.09 -17.80 -6.72
CA ALA A 165 -2.64 -17.68 -6.82
C ALA A 165 -1.97 -18.95 -7.35
N VAL A 166 -2.41 -20.15 -6.92
CA VAL A 166 -1.79 -21.42 -7.30
C VAL A 166 -1.92 -21.71 -8.80
N PRO A 167 -3.10 -21.64 -9.44
CA PRO A 167 -3.22 -21.81 -10.89
C PRO A 167 -2.45 -20.73 -11.66
N SER A 168 -2.46 -19.48 -11.20
CA SER A 168 -1.74 -18.38 -11.83
C SER A 168 -0.22 -18.59 -11.77
N LEU A 169 0.31 -19.05 -10.63
CA LEU A 169 1.73 -19.36 -10.44
C LEU A 169 2.14 -20.64 -11.18
N SER A 170 1.31 -21.67 -11.17
CA SER A 170 1.56 -22.92 -11.92
C SER A 170 1.48 -22.69 -13.43
N ALA A 171 0.56 -21.82 -13.89
CA ALA A 171 0.49 -21.38 -15.27
C ALA A 171 1.73 -20.55 -15.66
N ALA A 172 2.21 -19.67 -14.79
CA ALA A 172 3.47 -18.93 -14.99
C ALA A 172 4.69 -19.88 -15.00
N GLY A 173 4.68 -20.94 -14.20
CA GLY A 173 5.69 -22.02 -14.23
C GLY A 173 5.53 -23.02 -15.38
N GLY A 174 4.34 -23.07 -16.01
CA GLY A 174 3.97 -24.01 -17.09
C GLY A 174 4.45 -23.64 -18.48
N GLY A 175 5.48 -22.79 -18.63
CA GLY A 175 6.09 -22.46 -19.91
C GLY A 175 5.50 -21.23 -20.61
N VAL A 176 5.74 -21.12 -21.93
CA VAL A 176 5.43 -19.95 -22.76
C VAL A 176 3.96 -19.51 -22.69
N VAL A 177 3.02 -20.43 -22.55
CA VAL A 177 1.58 -20.13 -22.52
C VAL A 177 1.15 -19.43 -21.22
N GLY A 178 1.66 -19.88 -20.07
CA GLY A 178 1.39 -19.24 -18.79
C GLY A 178 2.04 -17.86 -18.69
N LEU A 179 3.27 -17.73 -19.23
CA LEU A 179 3.95 -16.44 -19.38
C LEU A 179 3.15 -15.49 -20.26
N PHE A 180 2.57 -15.98 -21.35
CA PHE A 180 1.75 -15.16 -22.26
C PHE A 180 0.47 -14.67 -21.60
N ALA A 181 -0.23 -15.51 -20.83
CA ALA A 181 -1.43 -15.14 -20.07
C ALA A 181 -1.10 -14.09 -19.00
N PHE A 182 -0.01 -14.28 -18.25
CA PHE A 182 0.48 -13.31 -17.27
C PHE A 182 0.87 -11.98 -17.92
N VAL A 183 1.62 -12.04 -19.03
CA VAL A 183 2.03 -10.85 -19.81
C VAL A 183 0.80 -10.10 -20.33
N THR A 184 -0.25 -10.80 -20.77
CA THR A 184 -1.46 -10.14 -21.28
C THR A 184 -2.19 -9.33 -20.20
N HIS A 185 -2.28 -9.83 -18.96
CA HIS A 185 -2.87 -9.10 -17.85
C HIS A 185 -2.00 -7.94 -17.34
N VAL A 186 -0.67 -8.09 -17.40
CA VAL A 186 0.29 -7.09 -16.92
C VAL A 186 0.77 -6.17 -18.05
N ALA A 187 0.54 -6.53 -19.33
CA ALA A 187 1.08 -5.82 -20.51
C ALA A 187 0.67 -4.34 -20.60
N ILE A 188 -0.47 -3.97 -20.02
CA ILE A 188 -0.94 -2.58 -20.04
C ILE A 188 -0.02 -1.65 -19.21
N ILE A 189 0.61 -2.18 -18.14
CA ILE A 189 1.53 -1.42 -17.29
C ILE A 189 2.79 -1.00 -18.07
N PRO A 190 3.52 -1.91 -18.74
CA PRO A 190 4.64 -1.54 -19.62
C PRO A 190 4.26 -0.53 -20.70
N VAL A 191 3.07 -0.66 -21.31
CA VAL A 191 2.63 0.30 -22.34
C VAL A 191 2.48 1.69 -21.73
N TYR A 192 1.77 1.85 -20.61
CA TYR A 192 1.66 3.15 -19.93
C TYR A 192 3.02 3.66 -19.46
N LEU A 193 3.85 2.79 -18.91
CA LEU A 193 5.20 3.11 -18.48
C LEU A 193 6.05 3.67 -19.63
N PHE A 194 5.99 3.04 -20.83
CA PHE A 194 6.68 3.51 -22.01
C PHE A 194 6.30 4.95 -22.36
N PHE A 195 5.00 5.25 -22.42
CA PHE A 195 4.53 6.60 -22.72
C PHE A 195 4.89 7.61 -21.62
N PHE A 196 4.82 7.21 -20.35
CA PHE A 196 5.24 8.07 -19.24
C PHE A 196 6.74 8.38 -19.22
N LEU A 197 7.58 7.41 -19.58
CA LEU A 197 9.03 7.61 -19.71
C LEU A 197 9.38 8.46 -20.93
N LEU A 198 8.62 8.33 -22.02
CA LEU A 198 8.81 9.11 -23.23
C LEU A 198 8.40 10.57 -23.03
N ALA A 199 7.37 10.84 -22.21
CA ALA A 199 6.93 12.17 -21.89
C ALA A 199 8.01 12.94 -21.09
N ARG A 200 8.40 14.14 -21.60
CA ARG A 200 9.31 15.04 -20.87
C ARG A 200 8.61 15.67 -19.66
N ARG A 201 9.40 16.06 -18.65
CA ARG A 201 8.90 16.88 -17.52
C ARG A 201 8.22 18.14 -18.08
N GLY A 202 6.93 18.27 -17.89
CA GLY A 202 6.18 19.42 -18.43
C GLY A 202 4.67 19.17 -18.54
N ALA A 203 4.22 17.91 -18.43
CA ALA A 203 2.79 17.63 -18.44
C ALA A 203 2.05 18.32 -17.27
N ALA A 204 2.70 18.46 -16.09
CA ALA A 204 2.15 19.18 -14.95
C ALA A 204 2.02 20.70 -15.17
N ASP A 205 2.87 21.29 -16.01
CA ASP A 205 2.81 22.74 -16.28
C ASP A 205 1.70 23.12 -17.26
N GLY A 206 1.21 22.17 -18.07
CA GLY A 206 0.07 22.37 -18.97
C GLY A 206 -1.27 22.58 -18.24
N TRP A 207 -1.42 22.03 -17.04
CA TRP A 207 -2.67 22.09 -16.27
C TRP A 207 -3.01 23.50 -15.80
N THR A 208 -2.00 24.36 -15.60
CA THR A 208 -2.22 25.76 -15.20
C THR A 208 -3.08 26.53 -16.23
N LYS A 209 -2.97 26.18 -17.51
CA LYS A 209 -3.77 26.78 -18.59
C LYS A 209 -5.24 26.38 -18.55
N HIS A 210 -5.53 25.17 -18.06
CA HIS A 210 -6.91 24.66 -17.95
C HIS A 210 -7.64 25.15 -16.69
N LEU A 211 -6.92 25.72 -15.74
CA LEU A 211 -7.47 26.31 -14.51
C LEU A 211 -7.71 27.82 -14.60
N SER A 212 -7.82 28.36 -15.82
CA SER A 212 -8.04 29.79 -16.06
C SER A 212 -9.38 30.32 -15.52
N PHE A 213 -10.33 29.42 -15.23
CA PHE A 213 -11.61 29.78 -14.61
C PHE A 213 -11.53 30.08 -13.12
N LEU A 214 -10.41 29.72 -12.45
CA LEU A 214 -10.16 30.03 -11.04
C LEU A 214 -9.49 31.39 -10.89
N SER A 215 -9.76 32.09 -9.77
CA SER A 215 -9.02 33.27 -9.40
C SER A 215 -7.51 32.97 -9.31
N ALA A 216 -6.65 33.95 -9.55
CA ALA A 216 -5.20 33.76 -9.56
C ALA A 216 -4.70 33.06 -8.28
N THR A 217 -5.18 33.51 -7.13
CA THR A 217 -4.82 33.00 -5.80
C THR A 217 -5.24 31.54 -5.62
N LEU A 218 -6.48 31.20 -5.96
CA LEU A 218 -6.97 29.82 -5.86
C LEU A 218 -6.27 28.89 -6.85
N ARG A 219 -5.96 29.37 -8.04
CA ARG A 219 -5.22 28.62 -9.04
C ARG A 219 -3.82 28.26 -8.56
N GLU A 220 -3.10 29.20 -7.95
CA GLU A 220 -1.78 28.96 -7.36
C GLU A 220 -1.85 27.92 -6.24
N ASP A 221 -2.84 28.00 -5.35
CA ASP A 221 -3.04 27.05 -4.27
C ASP A 221 -3.37 25.64 -4.78
N VAL A 222 -4.26 25.52 -5.76
CA VAL A 222 -4.59 24.22 -6.39
C VAL A 222 -3.37 23.62 -7.09
N VAL A 223 -2.61 24.42 -7.85
CA VAL A 223 -1.40 23.96 -8.52
C VAL A 223 -0.33 23.53 -7.51
N PHE A 224 -0.16 24.28 -6.42
CA PHE A 224 0.72 23.93 -5.32
C PHE A 224 0.31 22.59 -4.69
N LEU A 225 -0.95 22.44 -4.31
CA LEU A 225 -1.47 21.20 -3.70
C LEU A 225 -1.34 19.99 -4.62
N VAL A 226 -1.61 20.13 -5.91
CA VAL A 226 -1.45 19.03 -6.88
C VAL A 226 0.02 18.66 -7.02
N ARG A 227 0.93 19.63 -7.14
CA ARG A 227 2.37 19.36 -7.21
C ARG A 227 2.89 18.66 -5.96
N GLU A 228 2.46 19.13 -4.79
CA GLU A 228 2.85 18.56 -3.50
C GLU A 228 2.31 17.15 -3.33
N PHE A 229 1.05 16.90 -3.72
CA PHE A 229 0.48 15.56 -3.71
C PHE A 229 1.27 14.59 -4.60
N VAL A 230 1.58 14.99 -5.83
CA VAL A 230 2.39 14.16 -6.75
C VAL A 230 3.77 13.89 -6.15
N ALA A 231 4.40 14.89 -5.55
CA ALA A 231 5.71 14.73 -4.90
C ALA A 231 5.65 13.77 -3.70
N ILE A 232 4.61 13.86 -2.85
CA ILE A 232 4.38 12.95 -1.73
C ILE A 232 4.18 11.52 -2.24
N VAL A 233 3.32 11.32 -3.25
CA VAL A 233 3.07 10.01 -3.85
C VAL A 233 4.36 9.43 -4.43
N GLU A 234 5.09 10.22 -5.23
CA GLU A 234 6.37 9.81 -5.83
C GLU A 234 7.38 9.36 -4.77
N ALA A 235 7.61 10.21 -3.78
CA ALA A 235 8.59 9.96 -2.71
C ALA A 235 8.21 8.71 -1.91
N PHE A 236 6.92 8.57 -1.54
CA PHE A 236 6.43 7.44 -0.78
C PHE A 236 6.58 6.12 -1.54
N PHE A 237 6.01 6.02 -2.73
CA PHE A 237 6.05 4.75 -3.48
C PHE A 237 7.45 4.36 -3.90
N ARG A 238 8.27 5.32 -4.36
CA ARG A 238 9.68 5.05 -4.67
C ARG A 238 10.42 4.51 -3.44
N GLY A 239 10.24 5.17 -2.29
CA GLY A 239 10.86 4.74 -1.05
C GLY A 239 10.39 3.36 -0.63
N GLN A 240 9.08 3.14 -0.61
CA GLN A 240 8.47 1.90 -0.13
C GLN A 240 8.80 0.69 -1.02
N LEU A 241 8.86 0.87 -2.34
CA LEU A 241 9.27 -0.20 -3.27
C LEU A 241 10.73 -0.61 -3.05
N VAL A 242 11.64 0.36 -2.88
CA VAL A 242 13.04 0.07 -2.61
C VAL A 242 13.21 -0.61 -1.25
N ILE A 243 12.53 -0.10 -0.21
CA ILE A 243 12.56 -0.71 1.13
C ILE A 243 11.99 -2.13 1.06
N GLY A 244 10.82 -2.33 0.46
CA GLY A 244 10.19 -3.64 0.34
C GLY A 244 11.04 -4.67 -0.40
N LEU A 245 11.74 -4.25 -1.47
CA LEU A 245 12.64 -5.13 -2.22
C LEU A 245 13.84 -5.56 -1.35
N ILE A 246 14.48 -4.61 -0.67
CA ILE A 246 15.62 -4.89 0.22
C ILE A 246 15.18 -5.77 1.40
N MET A 247 14.05 -5.43 2.04
CA MET A 247 13.47 -6.21 3.14
C MET A 247 13.14 -7.64 2.71
N GLY A 248 12.50 -7.79 1.54
CA GLY A 248 12.16 -9.09 0.97
C GLY A 248 13.41 -9.95 0.73
N ALA A 249 14.46 -9.37 0.15
CA ALA A 249 15.73 -10.06 -0.07
C ALA A 249 16.39 -10.46 1.26
N LEU A 250 16.49 -9.55 2.23
CA LEU A 250 17.09 -9.82 3.55
C LEU A 250 16.32 -10.90 4.30
N LEU A 251 14.98 -10.84 4.31
CA LEU A 251 14.14 -11.86 4.96
C LEU A 251 14.27 -13.20 4.24
N ALA A 252 14.25 -13.23 2.90
CA ALA A 252 14.40 -14.45 2.12
C ALA A 252 15.75 -15.14 2.40
N ILE A 253 16.85 -14.37 2.41
CA ILE A 253 18.19 -14.87 2.74
C ILE A 253 18.24 -15.35 4.20
N GLY A 254 17.78 -14.52 5.15
CA GLY A 254 17.82 -14.83 6.57
C GLY A 254 16.99 -16.07 6.92
N PHE A 255 15.76 -16.18 6.44
CA PHE A 255 14.89 -17.32 6.69
C PHE A 255 15.40 -18.60 6.05
N THR A 256 15.96 -18.50 4.84
CA THR A 256 16.57 -19.67 4.18
C THR A 256 17.84 -20.12 4.93
N ALA A 257 18.68 -19.19 5.38
CA ALA A 257 19.91 -19.48 6.10
C ALA A 257 19.67 -20.19 7.45
N ILE A 258 18.60 -19.84 8.16
CA ILE A 258 18.23 -20.51 9.42
C ILE A 258 17.44 -21.81 9.22
N GLY A 259 17.20 -22.24 7.98
CA GLY A 259 16.48 -23.49 7.68
C GLY A 259 14.96 -23.39 7.86
N LEU A 260 14.36 -22.19 7.79
CA LEU A 260 12.91 -22.06 7.78
C LEU A 260 12.34 -22.62 6.46
N LYS A 261 11.43 -23.57 6.57
CA LYS A 261 10.73 -24.14 5.40
C LYS A 261 10.03 -23.02 4.65
N PHE A 262 10.15 -23.03 3.33
CA PHE A 262 9.62 -21.96 2.45
C PHE A 262 10.19 -20.55 2.72
N GLY A 263 11.34 -20.45 3.37
CA GLY A 263 11.93 -19.17 3.79
C GLY A 263 12.13 -18.19 2.64
N LEU A 264 12.53 -18.68 1.45
CA LEU A 264 12.67 -17.85 0.25
C LEU A 264 11.33 -17.18 -0.14
N VAL A 265 10.27 -17.98 -0.30
CA VAL A 265 8.96 -17.47 -0.74
C VAL A 265 8.35 -16.56 0.30
N ILE A 266 8.38 -16.98 1.57
CA ILE A 266 7.82 -16.19 2.67
C ILE A 266 8.58 -14.87 2.79
N GLY A 267 9.91 -14.88 2.73
CA GLY A 267 10.72 -13.65 2.80
C GLY A 267 10.40 -12.66 1.68
N LEU A 268 10.33 -13.14 0.43
CA LEU A 268 9.97 -12.31 -0.72
C LEU A 268 8.53 -11.78 -0.62
N ALA A 269 7.57 -12.63 -0.24
CA ALA A 269 6.17 -12.25 -0.05
C ALA A 269 6.03 -11.16 1.03
N LEU A 270 6.74 -11.30 2.14
CA LEU A 270 6.74 -10.29 3.21
C LEU A 270 7.36 -8.96 2.76
N GLY A 271 8.37 -8.99 1.88
CA GLY A 271 8.90 -7.79 1.26
C GLY A 271 7.85 -7.06 0.41
N VAL A 272 7.06 -7.79 -0.38
CA VAL A 272 5.93 -7.24 -1.13
C VAL A 272 4.83 -6.71 -0.20
N LEU A 273 4.46 -7.47 0.82
CA LEU A 273 3.47 -7.05 1.81
C LEU A 273 3.92 -5.82 2.61
N ASN A 274 5.23 -5.60 2.75
CA ASN A 274 5.78 -4.42 3.42
C ASN A 274 5.55 -3.11 2.66
N ILE A 275 5.08 -3.15 1.40
CA ILE A 275 4.59 -1.96 0.68
C ILE A 275 3.49 -1.27 1.50
N VAL A 276 2.65 -2.03 2.20
CA VAL A 276 1.74 -1.51 3.22
C VAL A 276 2.44 -1.60 4.58
N PRO A 277 2.72 -0.45 5.24
CA PRO A 277 3.42 -0.45 6.53
C PRO A 277 2.73 -1.35 7.57
N TYR A 278 3.53 -2.02 8.37
CA TYR A 278 3.12 -2.98 9.42
C TYR A 278 2.47 -4.28 8.94
N LEU A 279 1.86 -4.32 7.74
CA LEU A 279 1.15 -5.50 7.24
C LEU A 279 2.10 -6.71 7.08
N GLY A 280 3.27 -6.49 6.47
CA GLY A 280 4.30 -7.53 6.34
C GLY A 280 4.80 -8.05 7.68
N THR A 281 4.87 -7.20 8.70
CA THR A 281 5.31 -7.62 10.04
C THR A 281 4.25 -8.47 10.74
N ILE A 282 2.99 -8.04 10.74
CA ILE A 282 1.88 -8.75 11.39
C ILE A 282 1.67 -10.12 10.74
N ILE A 283 1.48 -10.16 9.42
CA ILE A 283 1.29 -11.41 8.67
C ILE A 283 2.53 -12.28 8.78
N GLY A 284 3.72 -11.65 8.72
CA GLY A 284 4.98 -12.37 8.84
C GLY A 284 5.12 -13.13 10.16
N LEU A 285 4.83 -12.51 11.29
CA LEU A 285 4.87 -13.19 12.59
C LEU A 285 3.80 -14.29 12.70
N LEU A 286 2.60 -14.00 12.20
CA LEU A 286 1.47 -14.93 12.24
C LEU A 286 1.73 -16.21 11.44
N VAL A 287 2.49 -16.12 10.37
CA VAL A 287 2.84 -17.26 9.49
C VAL A 287 4.14 -17.93 9.95
N THR A 288 5.18 -17.12 10.23
CA THR A 288 6.52 -17.69 10.45
C THR A 288 6.70 -18.33 11.82
N ILE A 289 6.02 -17.84 12.87
CA ILE A 289 6.14 -18.43 14.22
C ILE A 289 5.54 -19.85 14.25
N PRO A 290 4.28 -20.09 13.84
CA PRO A 290 3.74 -21.44 13.81
C PRO A 290 4.53 -22.37 12.87
N LEU A 291 4.93 -21.86 11.71
CA LEU A 291 5.72 -22.64 10.76
C LEU A 291 7.06 -23.07 11.37
N ALA A 292 7.79 -22.17 12.02
CA ALA A 292 9.07 -22.47 12.66
C ALA A 292 8.92 -23.48 13.81
N PHE A 293 7.81 -23.41 14.54
CA PHE A 293 7.59 -24.30 15.66
C PHE A 293 7.18 -25.72 15.21
N PHE A 294 6.28 -25.84 14.24
CA PHE A 294 5.67 -27.10 13.85
C PHE A 294 6.34 -27.80 12.65
N GLN A 295 7.28 -27.15 11.95
CA GLN A 295 7.97 -27.82 10.85
C GLN A 295 8.88 -28.96 11.37
N PRO A 296 9.18 -30.01 10.55
CA PRO A 296 10.15 -31.05 10.92
C PRO A 296 11.51 -30.43 11.28
N GLY A 297 12.04 -30.77 12.47
CA GLY A 297 13.24 -30.15 13.01
C GLY A 297 13.07 -28.74 13.58
N GLY A 298 11.80 -28.29 13.69
CA GLY A 298 11.45 -26.99 14.28
C GLY A 298 11.41 -27.03 15.82
N GLY A 299 10.82 -26.01 16.41
CA GLY A 299 10.68 -25.83 17.85
C GLY A 299 11.04 -24.43 18.31
N TRP A 300 11.12 -24.23 19.62
CA TRP A 300 11.41 -22.91 20.22
C TRP A 300 12.74 -22.30 19.79
N GLN A 301 13.74 -23.13 19.51
CA GLN A 301 15.05 -22.65 19.01
C GLN A 301 14.89 -21.98 17.64
N LEU A 302 14.17 -22.61 16.72
CA LEU A 302 13.94 -22.03 15.39
C LEU A 302 13.04 -20.80 15.45
N VAL A 303 12.04 -20.79 16.33
CA VAL A 303 11.22 -19.60 16.61
C VAL A 303 12.12 -18.44 17.07
N GLY A 304 13.05 -18.70 18.00
CA GLY A 304 14.02 -17.69 18.45
C GLY A 304 14.86 -17.14 17.29
N LEU A 305 15.34 -18.00 16.39
CA LEU A 305 16.11 -17.59 15.20
C LEU A 305 15.27 -16.77 14.22
N VAL A 306 14.00 -17.15 13.98
CA VAL A 306 13.06 -16.38 13.15
C VAL A 306 12.85 -14.99 13.73
N LEU A 307 12.60 -14.88 15.03
CA LEU A 307 12.44 -13.60 15.71
C LEU A 307 13.71 -12.76 15.65
N LEU A 308 14.88 -13.38 15.77
CA LEU A 308 16.17 -12.70 15.64
C LEU A 308 16.37 -12.14 14.22
N VAL A 309 16.13 -12.93 13.18
CA VAL A 309 16.20 -12.47 11.78
C VAL A 309 15.23 -11.31 11.56
N LYS A 310 13.99 -11.45 12.01
CA LYS A 310 13.00 -10.36 11.89
C LYS A 310 13.45 -9.11 12.64
N ALA A 311 13.94 -9.24 13.85
CA ALA A 311 14.43 -8.10 14.64
C ALA A 311 15.59 -7.38 13.94
N ILE A 312 16.59 -8.12 13.43
CA ILE A 312 17.72 -7.54 12.71
C ILE A 312 17.23 -6.79 11.46
N VAL A 313 16.39 -7.42 10.65
CA VAL A 313 15.87 -6.82 9.42
C VAL A 313 15.01 -5.59 9.75
N GLN A 314 14.18 -5.65 10.80
CA GLN A 314 13.39 -4.51 11.27
C GLN A 314 14.25 -3.34 11.78
N MET A 315 15.36 -3.63 12.46
CA MET A 315 16.33 -2.61 12.88
C MET A 315 16.99 -1.95 11.66
N ILE A 316 17.38 -2.75 10.65
CA ILE A 316 17.94 -2.22 9.40
C ILE A 316 16.91 -1.32 8.71
N GLU A 317 15.64 -1.73 8.65
CA GLU A 317 14.57 -0.90 8.10
C GLU A 317 14.44 0.42 8.85
N GLY A 318 14.23 0.37 10.17
CA GLY A 318 13.92 1.56 10.97
C GLY A 318 15.08 2.54 11.11
N TRP A 319 16.32 2.05 11.22
CA TRP A 319 17.49 2.90 11.50
C TRP A 319 18.30 3.25 10.25
N VAL A 320 18.19 2.47 9.19
CA VAL A 320 19.03 2.67 8.00
C VAL A 320 18.17 2.96 6.76
N LEU A 321 17.24 2.06 6.41
CA LEU A 321 16.52 2.18 5.14
C LEU A 321 15.53 3.34 5.15
N THR A 322 14.67 3.39 6.16
CA THR A 322 13.64 4.43 6.23
C THR A 322 14.25 5.84 6.30
N PRO A 323 15.22 6.16 7.17
CA PRO A 323 15.83 7.49 7.19
C PRO A 323 16.59 7.84 5.91
N LYS A 324 17.30 6.88 5.30
CA LYS A 324 18.08 7.14 4.07
C LYS A 324 17.23 7.25 2.81
N ILE A 325 16.14 6.48 2.72
CA ILE A 325 15.33 6.36 1.51
C ILE A 325 14.14 7.30 1.56
N MET A 326 13.41 7.35 2.66
CA MET A 326 12.21 8.20 2.82
C MET A 326 12.50 9.54 3.50
N GLY A 327 13.57 9.63 4.30
CA GLY A 327 13.86 10.83 5.10
C GLY A 327 12.80 11.09 6.17
N LEU A 328 12.77 12.33 6.69
CA LEU A 328 11.79 12.78 7.70
C LEU A 328 10.45 13.25 7.09
N GLN A 329 10.16 12.88 5.85
CA GLN A 329 9.14 13.54 5.03
C GLN A 329 7.68 13.32 5.45
N THR A 330 7.37 12.25 6.18
CA THR A 330 5.95 12.01 6.51
C THR A 330 5.46 12.81 7.70
N GLY A 331 6.29 13.09 8.69
CA GLY A 331 5.93 13.84 9.90
C GLY A 331 4.69 13.33 10.63
N LEU A 332 4.21 12.15 10.27
CA LEU A 332 3.02 11.53 10.84
C LEU A 332 3.41 10.63 12.02
N HIS A 333 2.63 10.73 13.09
CA HIS A 333 2.79 9.82 14.22
C HIS A 333 2.42 8.36 13.82
N PRO A 334 3.11 7.32 14.30
CA PRO A 334 2.82 5.92 13.94
C PRO A 334 1.35 5.52 14.11
N VAL A 335 0.70 5.98 15.18
CA VAL A 335 -0.74 5.75 15.40
C VAL A 335 -1.59 6.36 14.30
N ALA A 336 -1.23 7.57 13.82
CA ALA A 336 -1.95 8.21 12.72
C ALA A 336 -1.82 7.43 11.42
N ILE A 337 -0.67 6.79 11.17
CA ILE A 337 -0.46 5.93 10.02
C ILE A 337 -1.37 4.70 10.08
N ILE A 338 -1.46 4.04 11.25
CA ILE A 338 -2.34 2.88 11.44
C ILE A 338 -3.80 3.28 11.21
N VAL A 339 -4.25 4.37 11.84
CA VAL A 339 -5.62 4.89 11.65
C VAL A 339 -5.88 5.22 10.18
N ALA A 340 -4.93 5.86 9.50
CA ALA A 340 -5.04 6.18 8.09
C ALA A 340 -5.18 4.92 7.22
N ILE A 341 -4.41 3.87 7.48
CA ILE A 341 -4.48 2.59 6.74
C ILE A 341 -5.88 1.98 6.86
N PHE A 342 -6.45 1.94 8.06
CA PHE A 342 -7.81 1.43 8.26
C PHE A 342 -8.85 2.35 7.62
N PHE A 343 -8.74 3.64 7.83
CA PHE A 343 -9.69 4.63 7.30
C PHE A 343 -9.74 4.61 5.77
N TRP A 344 -8.58 4.75 5.12
CA TRP A 344 -8.51 4.77 3.65
C TRP A 344 -8.72 3.39 3.04
N GLY A 345 -8.29 2.32 3.73
CA GLY A 345 -8.54 0.95 3.32
C GLY A 345 -10.02 0.60 3.27
N THR A 346 -10.81 1.08 4.23
CA THR A 346 -12.28 0.91 4.23
C THR A 346 -12.97 1.84 3.23
N THR A 347 -12.49 3.08 3.09
CA THR A 347 -13.11 4.10 2.22
C THR A 347 -12.96 3.77 0.73
N PHE A 348 -11.77 3.36 0.30
CA PHE A 348 -11.50 3.03 -1.11
C PHE A 348 -11.61 1.53 -1.43
N GLY A 349 -11.88 0.71 -0.43
CA GLY A 349 -12.04 -0.74 -0.58
C GLY A 349 -10.72 -1.49 -0.81
N GLY A 350 -10.18 -2.13 0.25
CA GLY A 350 -9.08 -3.06 0.16
C GLY A 350 -7.68 -2.43 0.04
N VAL A 351 -6.80 -3.16 -0.65
CA VAL A 351 -5.35 -2.89 -0.68
C VAL A 351 -5.00 -1.51 -1.27
N LEU A 352 -5.74 -1.04 -2.28
CA LEU A 352 -5.50 0.26 -2.91
C LEU A 352 -5.64 1.42 -1.91
N GLY A 353 -6.70 1.38 -1.09
CA GLY A 353 -6.89 2.38 -0.03
C GLY A 353 -5.78 2.35 1.01
N MET A 354 -5.34 1.15 1.41
CA MET A 354 -4.22 0.99 2.35
C MET A 354 -2.91 1.53 1.78
N LEU A 355 -2.63 1.30 0.50
CA LEU A 355 -1.44 1.79 -0.19
C LEU A 355 -1.40 3.32 -0.29
N LEU A 356 -2.55 3.94 -0.57
CA LEU A 356 -2.67 5.38 -0.68
C LEU A 356 -2.84 6.09 0.67
N ALA A 357 -2.96 5.36 1.77
CA ALA A 357 -3.26 5.91 3.09
C ALA A 357 -2.28 7.01 3.53
N ILE A 358 -0.99 6.75 3.44
CA ILE A 358 0.04 7.72 3.83
C ILE A 358 0.08 8.93 2.88
N PRO A 359 0.13 8.76 1.55
CA PRO A 359 0.07 9.90 0.63
C PRO A 359 -1.16 10.77 0.78
N LEU A 360 -2.35 10.17 0.92
CA LEU A 360 -3.58 10.91 1.10
C LEU A 360 -3.59 11.68 2.43
N THR A 361 -3.20 11.03 3.52
CA THR A 361 -3.13 11.69 4.82
C THR A 361 -2.10 12.82 4.81
N GLY A 362 -0.93 12.61 4.20
CA GLY A 362 0.08 13.65 4.01
C GLY A 362 -0.44 14.84 3.20
N PHE A 363 -1.19 14.57 2.14
CA PHE A 363 -1.86 15.60 1.36
C PHE A 363 -2.84 16.42 2.19
N PHE A 364 -3.72 15.78 2.97
CA PHE A 364 -4.68 16.50 3.83
C PHE A 364 -3.98 17.33 4.90
N VAL A 365 -2.89 16.84 5.49
CA VAL A 365 -2.09 17.61 6.44
C VAL A 365 -1.47 18.85 5.76
N THR A 366 -0.97 18.70 4.55
CA THR A 366 -0.41 19.81 3.77
C THR A 366 -1.49 20.84 3.39
N ALA A 367 -2.65 20.37 2.93
CA ALA A 367 -3.80 21.23 2.60
C ALA A 367 -4.29 22.01 3.85
N TRP A 368 -4.36 21.34 4.99
CA TRP A 368 -4.71 21.97 6.25
C TRP A 368 -3.71 23.03 6.69
N ARG A 369 -2.41 22.74 6.60
CA ARG A 369 -1.34 23.73 6.90
C ARG A 369 -1.41 24.95 5.98
N LEU A 370 -1.70 24.74 4.70
CA LEU A 370 -1.91 25.85 3.75
C LEU A 370 -3.13 26.68 4.16
N ALA A 371 -4.24 26.04 4.48
CA ALA A 371 -5.48 26.70 4.91
C ALA A 371 -5.25 27.53 6.20
N GLN A 372 -4.58 26.95 7.20
CA GLN A 372 -4.24 27.66 8.43
C GLN A 372 -3.39 28.90 8.17
N ARG A 373 -2.31 28.78 7.38
CA ARG A 373 -1.39 29.89 7.13
C ARG A 373 -2.02 31.03 6.32
N LYS A 374 -2.89 30.70 5.37
CA LYS A 374 -3.37 31.67 4.39
C LYS A 374 -4.77 32.21 4.70
N TYR A 375 -5.63 31.42 5.33
CA TYR A 375 -7.04 31.72 5.50
C TYR A 375 -7.52 31.77 6.94
N LEU A 376 -6.76 31.20 7.91
CA LEU A 376 -7.14 31.14 9.31
C LEU A 376 -6.23 31.92 10.25
N SER A 377 -5.07 32.38 9.77
CA SER A 377 -4.11 33.22 10.53
C SER A 377 -4.33 34.73 10.31
N ALA A 378 -5.61 35.12 10.10
CA ALA A 378 -6.00 36.56 10.05
C ALA A 378 -6.38 37.06 11.43
#